data_8daa62be3085f2f6ea15ade04d99236c
#
_entry.id   8daa62be3085f2f6ea15ade04d99236c
#
_cell.length_a   1.000
_cell.length_b   1.000
_cell.length_c   1.000
_cell.angle_alpha   90.00
_cell.angle_beta   90.00
_cell.angle_gamma   90.00
#
_symmetry.space_group_name_H-M   'P 1'
#
loop_
_entity.id
_entity.type
_entity.pdbx_description
1 polymer ?
#
loop_
_entity_poly.entity_id
_entity_poly.type
_entity_poly.pdbx_seq_one_letter_code
_entity_poly.pdbx_strand_id
1 'polypeptide(L)'
;VNAYRIPLKEAAREVGVKPETLRRWIKTGVIPGTDSTADGLTRAAVAHARIVARLRERGHSLQEIRAASKEGRLAYGYLEELFPRSEERHSLADIAEETGLAEPLLERIWQSIGFPRDDLQKLTDEDVQAVRYIASVIESGFPLVAFLQLTRVYGQAMSRIADAEVRLFHLYVHEPLMRDGVPGLEMAEQMETLARDLLPLASPIMDHLHQRFLQHYVGQDMVGHMEVELDEKEDLGRVRVAIAFADLAGYTRFTEEAGEEEAFSTVERFINAVVDTLPEDARVVKTIGDEVMLVAQDVQALTDWAVGFQRLYRERPMPRIGVHYGVVLYRDGDYFGREVNLASRVVARARGGEVIVTDSVMEAIKTSDWLRFEEIGEVKLKGFDEPKALCRAQIDDD
;
A
#
# COMPACT_ATOMS: atom_id res chain seq x y z
N VAL A 1 10.66 7.86 -39.01
CA VAL A 1 9.44 7.09 -38.76
C VAL A 1 8.27 8.05 -38.97
N ASN A 2 7.44 7.83 -40.04
CA ASN A 2 6.26 8.65 -40.30
C ASN A 2 5.24 8.40 -39.18
N ALA A 3 5.20 9.27 -38.18
CA ALA A 3 4.23 9.18 -37.10
C ALA A 3 2.82 9.37 -37.66
N TYR A 4 1.97 8.37 -37.53
CA TYR A 4 0.55 8.43 -37.90
C TYR A 4 -0.07 9.69 -37.25
N ARG A 5 -0.63 10.57 -38.11
CA ARG A 5 -1.25 11.81 -37.65
C ARG A 5 -2.76 11.67 -37.65
N ILE A 6 -3.37 12.04 -36.57
CA ILE A 6 -4.82 11.96 -36.33
C ILE A 6 -5.48 13.20 -36.95
N PRO A 7 -6.47 13.05 -37.83
CA PRO A 7 -7.18 14.18 -38.41
C PRO A 7 -7.86 15.05 -37.36
N LEU A 8 -7.87 16.38 -37.56
CA LEU A 8 -8.39 17.34 -36.54
C LEU A 8 -9.81 17.03 -36.05
N LYS A 9 -10.70 16.55 -36.93
CA LYS A 9 -12.08 16.20 -36.54
C LYS A 9 -12.11 14.97 -35.62
N GLU A 10 -11.27 13.99 -35.89
CA GLU A 10 -11.15 12.78 -35.10
C GLU A 10 -10.50 13.09 -33.75
N ALA A 11 -9.41 13.84 -33.72
CA ALA A 11 -8.77 14.32 -32.51
C ALA A 11 -9.74 15.13 -31.61
N ALA A 12 -10.57 16.00 -32.23
CA ALA A 12 -11.56 16.78 -31.47
C ALA A 12 -12.64 15.88 -30.84
N ARG A 13 -13.05 14.81 -31.49
CA ARG A 13 -13.98 13.80 -30.97
C ARG A 13 -13.33 13.04 -29.82
N GLU A 14 -12.09 12.61 -29.98
CA GLU A 14 -11.33 11.93 -28.93
C GLU A 14 -11.10 12.79 -27.67
N VAL A 15 -10.93 14.10 -27.84
CA VAL A 15 -10.75 15.08 -26.75
C VAL A 15 -12.07 15.48 -26.12
N GLY A 16 -13.21 15.20 -26.76
CA GLY A 16 -14.52 15.64 -26.28
C GLY A 16 -14.83 17.13 -26.51
N VAL A 17 -14.17 17.77 -27.49
CA VAL A 17 -14.35 19.21 -27.78
C VAL A 17 -14.77 19.45 -29.23
N LYS A 18 -15.30 20.67 -29.51
CA LYS A 18 -15.60 21.05 -30.91
C LYS A 18 -14.30 21.27 -31.71
N PRO A 19 -14.26 20.90 -33.00
CA PRO A 19 -13.09 21.11 -33.86
C PRO A 19 -12.56 22.56 -33.86
N GLU A 20 -13.46 23.55 -33.76
CA GLU A 20 -13.10 24.97 -33.69
C GLU A 20 -12.37 25.31 -32.40
N THR A 21 -12.75 24.66 -31.27
CA THR A 21 -12.10 24.83 -29.97
C THR A 21 -10.67 24.28 -30.02
N LEU A 22 -10.50 23.07 -30.56
CA LEU A 22 -9.19 22.46 -30.73
C LEU A 22 -8.29 23.28 -31.66
N ARG A 23 -8.82 23.76 -32.79
CA ARG A 23 -8.10 24.64 -33.72
C ARG A 23 -7.66 25.95 -33.03
N ARG A 24 -8.50 26.52 -32.18
CA ARG A 24 -8.15 27.72 -31.41
C ARG A 24 -7.01 27.45 -30.42
N TRP A 25 -7.03 26.33 -29.71
CA TRP A 25 -5.97 25.94 -28.78
C TRP A 25 -4.61 25.77 -29.48
N ILE A 26 -4.61 25.18 -30.67
CA ILE A 26 -3.42 25.05 -31.51
C ILE A 26 -2.92 26.44 -31.91
N LYS A 27 -3.81 27.27 -32.50
CA LYS A 27 -3.46 28.63 -32.94
C LYS A 27 -2.93 29.53 -31.82
N THR A 28 -3.42 29.36 -30.61
CA THR A 28 -2.97 30.14 -29.44
C THR A 28 -1.71 29.54 -28.78
N GLY A 29 -1.17 28.46 -29.30
CA GLY A 29 0.04 27.79 -28.79
C GLY A 29 -0.15 27.21 -27.40
N VAL A 30 -1.39 26.83 -27.04
CA VAL A 30 -1.67 26.05 -25.82
C VAL A 30 -1.29 24.60 -26.00
N ILE A 31 -1.41 24.08 -27.24
CA ILE A 31 -0.95 22.76 -27.64
C ILE A 31 0.39 22.92 -28.37
N PRO A 32 1.52 22.47 -27.78
CA PRO A 32 2.84 22.59 -28.40
C PRO A 32 3.03 21.63 -29.58
N GLY A 33 4.01 21.91 -30.44
CA GLY A 33 4.47 20.97 -31.49
C GLY A 33 3.55 20.87 -32.71
N THR A 34 2.59 21.76 -32.88
CA THR A 34 1.65 21.76 -34.02
C THR A 34 1.75 23.04 -34.83
N ASP A 35 2.70 23.10 -35.75
CA ASP A 35 2.87 24.28 -36.64
C ASP A 35 1.82 24.37 -37.72
N SER A 36 1.12 23.26 -38.03
CA SER A 36 0.05 23.21 -39.06
C SER A 36 -1.06 22.24 -38.69
N THR A 37 -2.32 22.72 -38.79
CA THR A 37 -3.51 21.87 -38.66
C THR A 37 -3.79 21.05 -39.92
N ALA A 38 -3.07 21.28 -41.03
CA ALA A 38 -3.30 20.61 -42.30
C ALA A 38 -2.89 19.14 -42.28
N ASP A 39 -1.86 18.79 -41.51
CA ASP A 39 -1.28 17.44 -41.49
C ASP A 39 -1.80 16.56 -40.34
N GLY A 40 -2.79 17.02 -39.59
CA GLY A 40 -3.31 16.33 -38.40
C GLY A 40 -2.42 16.48 -37.13
N LEU A 41 -2.85 15.89 -36.03
CA LEU A 41 -2.17 15.95 -34.75
C LEU A 41 -1.39 14.66 -34.47
N THR A 42 -0.26 14.79 -33.76
CA THR A 42 0.42 13.63 -33.18
C THR A 42 -0.37 13.08 -31.99
N ARG A 43 -0.15 11.83 -31.59
CA ARG A 43 -0.76 11.27 -30.39
C ARG A 43 -0.44 12.11 -29.14
N ALA A 44 0.80 12.57 -28.99
CA ALA A 44 1.21 13.47 -27.92
C ALA A 44 0.40 14.80 -27.92
N ALA A 45 0.15 15.39 -29.09
CA ALA A 45 -0.67 16.61 -29.18
C ALA A 45 -2.15 16.35 -28.81
N VAL A 46 -2.71 15.18 -29.11
CA VAL A 46 -4.06 14.79 -28.69
C VAL A 46 -4.10 14.56 -27.18
N ALA A 47 -3.11 13.88 -26.60
CA ALA A 47 -2.97 13.71 -25.15
C ALA A 47 -2.93 15.07 -24.45
N HIS A 48 -2.09 15.99 -24.93
CA HIS A 48 -2.02 17.33 -24.38
C HIS A 48 -3.37 18.05 -24.46
N ALA A 49 -4.08 17.93 -25.58
CA ALA A 49 -5.40 18.53 -25.74
C ALA A 49 -6.43 18.01 -24.71
N ARG A 50 -6.35 16.74 -24.32
CA ARG A 50 -7.21 16.16 -23.26
C ARG A 50 -6.87 16.74 -21.88
N ILE A 51 -5.58 16.91 -21.58
CA ILE A 51 -5.16 17.59 -20.34
C ILE A 51 -5.71 19.02 -20.32
N VAL A 52 -5.60 19.73 -21.45
CA VAL A 52 -6.16 21.08 -21.59
C VAL A 52 -7.67 21.09 -21.35
N ALA A 53 -8.42 20.12 -21.92
CA ALA A 53 -9.87 20.02 -21.72
C ALA A 53 -10.22 19.83 -20.24
N ARG A 54 -9.59 18.88 -19.54
CA ARG A 54 -9.79 18.63 -18.09
C ARG A 54 -9.46 19.86 -17.24
N LEU A 55 -8.36 20.56 -17.50
CA LEU A 55 -8.00 21.75 -16.77
C LEU A 55 -8.99 22.90 -17.01
N ARG A 56 -9.54 22.99 -18.24
CA ARG A 56 -10.60 23.95 -18.58
C ARG A 56 -11.91 23.67 -17.81
N GLU A 57 -12.31 22.41 -17.69
CA GLU A 57 -13.47 22.00 -16.89
C GLU A 57 -13.29 22.34 -15.40
N ARG A 58 -12.05 22.25 -14.90
CA ARG A 58 -11.70 22.66 -13.52
C ARG A 58 -11.55 24.17 -13.33
N GLY A 59 -11.77 25.00 -14.39
CA GLY A 59 -11.81 26.45 -14.31
C GLY A 59 -10.49 27.17 -14.62
N HIS A 60 -9.39 26.46 -14.92
CA HIS A 60 -8.12 27.10 -15.27
C HIS A 60 -8.22 27.85 -16.61
N SER A 61 -7.62 29.04 -16.69
CA SER A 61 -7.56 29.83 -17.92
C SER A 61 -6.58 29.24 -18.94
N LEU A 62 -6.79 29.51 -20.23
CA LEU A 62 -5.85 29.09 -21.27
C LEU A 62 -4.45 29.69 -21.10
N GLN A 63 -4.36 30.87 -20.47
CA GLN A 63 -3.09 31.54 -20.21
C GLN A 63 -2.29 30.77 -19.11
N GLU A 64 -2.94 30.36 -18.03
CA GLU A 64 -2.34 29.55 -16.96
C GLU A 64 -1.90 28.18 -17.50
N ILE A 65 -2.76 27.52 -18.28
CA ILE A 65 -2.45 26.22 -18.90
C ILE A 65 -1.24 26.34 -19.83
N ARG A 66 -1.18 27.41 -20.64
CA ARG A 66 -0.03 27.64 -21.54
C ARG A 66 1.27 27.89 -20.78
N ALA A 67 1.21 28.63 -19.66
CA ALA A 67 2.38 28.83 -18.79
C ALA A 67 2.85 27.50 -18.22
N ALA A 68 1.94 26.72 -17.62
CA ALA A 68 2.23 25.39 -17.08
C ALA A 68 2.81 24.42 -18.12
N SER A 69 2.30 24.47 -19.37
CA SER A 69 2.80 23.65 -20.48
C SER A 69 4.26 24.03 -20.82
N LYS A 70 4.57 25.33 -20.89
CA LYS A 70 5.93 25.80 -21.17
C LYS A 70 6.92 25.44 -20.06
N GLU A 71 6.48 25.40 -18.83
CA GLU A 71 7.28 25.03 -17.66
C GLU A 71 7.41 23.49 -17.49
N GLY A 72 6.87 22.71 -18.40
CA GLY A 72 6.93 21.24 -18.35
C GLY A 72 5.96 20.57 -17.36
N ARG A 73 5.22 21.37 -16.56
CA ARG A 73 4.31 20.85 -15.50
C ARG A 73 3.20 19.93 -16.03
N LEU A 74 2.86 20.02 -17.31
CA LEU A 74 1.83 19.17 -17.94
C LEU A 74 2.43 17.93 -18.63
N ALA A 75 3.75 17.81 -18.69
CA ALA A 75 4.41 16.68 -19.37
C ALA A 75 4.03 15.33 -18.77
N TYR A 76 3.83 15.26 -17.46
CA TYR A 76 3.43 14.05 -16.75
C TYR A 76 2.10 13.44 -17.25
N GLY A 77 1.17 14.25 -17.71
CA GLY A 77 -0.12 13.78 -18.24
C GLY A 77 -0.02 12.97 -19.54
N TYR A 78 1.12 12.99 -20.23
CA TYR A 78 1.34 12.15 -21.43
C TYR A 78 1.48 10.66 -21.08
N LEU A 79 1.81 10.32 -19.84
CA LEU A 79 1.92 8.93 -19.40
C LEU A 79 0.58 8.17 -19.47
N GLU A 80 -0.55 8.88 -19.40
CA GLU A 80 -1.87 8.26 -19.60
C GLU A 80 -2.03 7.58 -20.97
N GLU A 81 -1.28 8.01 -21.98
CA GLU A 81 -1.33 7.41 -23.33
C GLU A 81 -0.59 6.05 -23.39
N LEU A 82 0.21 5.72 -22.38
CA LEU A 82 0.89 4.43 -22.30
C LEU A 82 -0.02 3.30 -21.82
N PHE A 83 -1.11 3.66 -21.13
CA PHE A 83 -2.10 2.68 -20.72
C PHE A 83 -3.06 2.39 -21.88
N PRO A 84 -3.33 1.11 -22.18
CA PRO A 84 -4.32 0.73 -23.16
C PRO A 84 -5.65 1.39 -22.81
N ARG A 85 -6.27 2.02 -23.80
CA ARG A 85 -7.65 2.48 -23.67
C ARG A 85 -8.55 1.38 -24.21
N SER A 86 -9.03 0.57 -23.30
CA SER A 86 -10.09 -0.36 -23.62
C SER A 86 -11.39 0.41 -23.82
N GLU A 87 -12.15 0.05 -24.85
CA GLU A 87 -13.46 0.67 -25.08
C GLU A 87 -14.42 0.19 -23.97
N GLU A 88 -15.06 1.16 -23.30
CA GLU A 88 -16.11 0.91 -22.30
C GLU A 88 -17.37 0.41 -23.03
N ARG A 89 -17.55 -0.92 -23.13
CA ARG A 89 -18.60 -1.54 -23.95
C ARG A 89 -19.65 -2.30 -23.16
N HIS A 90 -19.35 -2.63 -21.90
CA HIS A 90 -20.17 -3.55 -21.14
C HIS A 90 -20.90 -2.84 -19.99
N SER A 91 -22.16 -3.17 -19.83
CA SER A 91 -22.91 -2.80 -18.63
C SER A 91 -22.79 -3.89 -17.57
N LEU A 92 -23.11 -3.54 -16.32
CA LEU A 92 -23.17 -4.51 -15.22
C LEU A 92 -24.13 -5.66 -15.51
N ALA A 93 -25.26 -5.36 -16.18
CA ALA A 93 -26.26 -6.36 -16.55
C ALA A 93 -25.71 -7.38 -17.57
N ASP A 94 -24.93 -6.92 -18.56
CA ASP A 94 -24.32 -7.80 -19.57
C ASP A 94 -23.37 -8.79 -18.89
N ILE A 95 -22.57 -8.30 -17.93
CA ILE A 95 -21.62 -9.14 -17.19
C ILE A 95 -22.35 -10.12 -16.26
N ALA A 96 -23.43 -9.68 -15.61
CA ALA A 96 -24.25 -10.54 -14.76
C ALA A 96 -24.86 -11.70 -15.56
N GLU A 97 -25.36 -11.42 -16.75
CA GLU A 97 -25.90 -12.45 -17.67
C GLU A 97 -24.80 -13.43 -18.12
N GLU A 98 -23.63 -12.91 -18.48
CA GLU A 98 -22.53 -13.72 -18.97
C GLU A 98 -21.89 -14.62 -17.90
N THR A 99 -21.73 -14.10 -16.69
CA THR A 99 -21.00 -14.79 -15.61
C THR A 99 -21.91 -15.55 -14.65
N GLY A 100 -23.24 -15.35 -14.73
CA GLY A 100 -24.21 -15.93 -13.81
C GLY A 100 -24.17 -15.33 -12.40
N LEU A 101 -23.37 -14.31 -12.16
CA LEU A 101 -23.30 -13.61 -10.88
C LEU A 101 -24.37 -12.52 -10.81
N ALA A 102 -25.11 -12.45 -9.69
CA ALA A 102 -26.11 -11.43 -9.50
C ALA A 102 -25.49 -10.01 -9.44
N GLU A 103 -26.11 -9.02 -10.09
CA GLU A 103 -25.62 -7.62 -10.09
C GLU A 103 -25.30 -7.08 -8.68
N PRO A 104 -26.11 -7.30 -7.62
CA PRO A 104 -25.76 -6.84 -6.28
C PRO A 104 -24.48 -7.47 -5.72
N LEU A 105 -24.14 -8.69 -6.15
CA LEU A 105 -22.89 -9.34 -5.77
C LEU A 105 -21.70 -8.71 -6.50
N LEU A 106 -21.83 -8.44 -7.80
CA LEU A 106 -20.84 -7.74 -8.60
C LEU A 106 -20.56 -6.35 -8.04
N GLU A 107 -21.57 -5.58 -7.68
CA GLU A 107 -21.42 -4.29 -7.00
C GLU A 107 -20.63 -4.42 -5.68
N ARG A 108 -20.94 -5.43 -4.87
CA ARG A 108 -20.24 -5.69 -3.61
C ARG A 108 -18.78 -6.03 -3.82
N ILE A 109 -18.47 -6.85 -4.82
CA ILE A 109 -17.10 -7.22 -5.17
C ILE A 109 -16.33 -5.97 -5.62
N TRP A 110 -16.90 -5.19 -6.53
CA TRP A 110 -16.29 -3.96 -7.05
C TRP A 110 -15.96 -2.96 -5.93
N GLN A 111 -16.93 -2.74 -5.04
CA GLN A 111 -16.72 -1.89 -3.87
C GLN A 111 -15.67 -2.44 -2.90
N SER A 112 -15.58 -3.77 -2.76
CA SER A 112 -14.56 -4.37 -1.89
C SER A 112 -13.14 -4.17 -2.45
N ILE A 113 -12.97 -4.10 -3.76
CA ILE A 113 -11.70 -3.75 -4.42
C ILE A 113 -11.36 -2.28 -4.21
N GLY A 114 -12.36 -1.41 -4.06
CA GLY A 114 -12.17 0.02 -3.81
C GLY A 114 -12.48 0.92 -5.01
N PHE A 115 -13.06 0.37 -6.09
CA PHE A 115 -13.48 1.16 -7.24
C PHE A 115 -14.81 1.90 -7.00
N PRO A 116 -15.00 3.11 -7.58
CA PRO A 116 -16.24 3.85 -7.51
C PRO A 116 -17.40 3.09 -8.16
N ARG A 117 -18.62 3.32 -7.67
CA ARG A 117 -19.82 2.72 -8.26
C ARG A 117 -20.08 3.16 -9.71
N ASP A 118 -19.73 4.39 -10.02
CA ASP A 118 -19.97 4.97 -11.35
C ASP A 118 -19.16 4.24 -12.44
N ASP A 119 -18.04 3.62 -12.09
CA ASP A 119 -17.22 2.84 -13.01
C ASP A 119 -17.94 1.57 -13.50
N LEU A 120 -18.89 1.04 -12.72
CA LEU A 120 -19.71 -0.13 -13.10
C LEU A 120 -20.66 0.12 -14.29
N GLN A 121 -20.83 1.37 -14.68
CA GLN A 121 -21.64 1.72 -15.87
C GLN A 121 -20.84 1.63 -17.18
N LYS A 122 -19.52 1.39 -17.08
CA LYS A 122 -18.59 1.55 -18.18
C LYS A 122 -17.42 0.57 -18.05
N LEU A 123 -17.73 -0.71 -18.18
CA LEU A 123 -16.76 -1.78 -18.00
C LEU A 123 -16.07 -2.13 -19.30
N THR A 124 -14.79 -2.48 -19.22
CA THR A 124 -13.94 -2.86 -20.35
C THR A 124 -13.93 -4.36 -20.54
N ASP A 125 -13.36 -4.83 -21.65
CA ASP A 125 -13.16 -6.27 -21.90
C ASP A 125 -12.26 -6.91 -20.83
N GLU A 126 -11.28 -6.17 -20.32
CA GLU A 126 -10.39 -6.61 -19.23
C GLU A 126 -11.14 -6.74 -17.90
N ASP A 127 -12.06 -5.81 -17.61
CA ASP A 127 -12.93 -5.90 -16.42
C ASP A 127 -13.82 -7.14 -16.50
N VAL A 128 -14.41 -7.42 -17.66
CA VAL A 128 -15.20 -8.64 -17.90
C VAL A 128 -14.34 -9.87 -17.64
N GLN A 129 -13.11 -9.90 -18.16
CA GLN A 129 -12.21 -11.04 -17.95
C GLN A 129 -11.84 -11.22 -16.47
N ALA A 130 -11.61 -10.13 -15.73
CA ALA A 130 -11.39 -10.18 -14.29
C ALA A 130 -12.60 -10.76 -13.55
N VAL A 131 -13.82 -10.35 -13.92
CA VAL A 131 -15.05 -10.90 -13.32
C VAL A 131 -15.22 -12.39 -13.64
N ARG A 132 -14.85 -12.87 -14.82
CA ARG A 132 -14.85 -14.31 -15.15
C ARG A 132 -13.93 -15.11 -14.23
N TYR A 133 -12.72 -14.61 -13.95
CA TYR A 133 -11.83 -15.25 -12.96
C TYR A 133 -12.46 -15.26 -11.57
N ILE A 134 -13.09 -14.18 -11.17
CA ILE A 134 -13.82 -14.09 -9.89
C ILE A 134 -14.95 -15.10 -9.83
N ALA A 135 -15.76 -15.23 -10.89
CA ALA A 135 -16.83 -16.21 -10.97
C ALA A 135 -16.28 -17.63 -10.78
N SER A 136 -15.19 -17.98 -11.47
CA SER A 136 -14.55 -19.29 -11.35
C SER A 136 -14.06 -19.59 -9.93
N VAL A 137 -13.56 -18.59 -9.19
CA VAL A 137 -13.17 -18.77 -7.78
C VAL A 137 -14.39 -19.04 -6.90
N ILE A 138 -15.50 -18.33 -7.12
CA ILE A 138 -16.74 -18.54 -6.36
C ILE A 138 -17.34 -19.92 -6.68
N GLU A 139 -17.35 -20.32 -7.95
CA GLU A 139 -17.84 -21.62 -8.40
C GLU A 139 -17.02 -22.80 -7.84
N SER A 140 -15.73 -22.60 -7.58
CA SER A 140 -14.88 -23.63 -6.96
C SER A 140 -15.27 -23.95 -5.51
N GLY A 141 -16.22 -23.21 -4.92
CA GLY A 141 -16.69 -23.40 -3.55
C GLY A 141 -15.91 -22.59 -2.51
N PHE A 142 -15.03 -21.67 -2.92
CA PHE A 142 -14.35 -20.80 -1.99
C PHE A 142 -15.37 -19.89 -1.27
N PRO A 143 -15.35 -19.79 0.07
CA PRO A 143 -16.36 -19.06 0.83
C PRO A 143 -16.41 -17.59 0.42
N LEU A 144 -17.60 -17.11 0.03
CA LEU A 144 -17.79 -15.73 -0.44
C LEU A 144 -17.30 -14.67 0.57
N VAL A 145 -17.51 -14.92 1.88
CA VAL A 145 -17.04 -13.99 2.92
C VAL A 145 -15.51 -13.87 2.91
N ALA A 146 -14.81 -15.00 2.78
CA ALA A 146 -13.34 -15.02 2.68
C ALA A 146 -12.87 -14.35 1.38
N PHE A 147 -13.57 -14.61 0.27
CA PHE A 147 -13.26 -13.98 -1.02
C PHE A 147 -13.40 -12.45 -0.96
N LEU A 148 -14.48 -11.92 -0.37
CA LEU A 148 -14.67 -10.47 -0.21
C LEU A 148 -13.63 -9.83 0.73
N GLN A 149 -13.10 -10.55 1.70
CA GLN A 149 -11.97 -10.09 2.50
C GLN A 149 -10.69 -10.02 1.66
N LEU A 150 -10.42 -11.08 0.89
CA LEU A 150 -9.24 -11.15 0.03
C LEU A 150 -9.24 -10.05 -1.05
N THR A 151 -10.39 -9.81 -1.71
CA THR A 151 -10.51 -8.74 -2.72
C THR A 151 -10.28 -7.35 -2.12
N ARG A 152 -10.67 -7.13 -0.86
CA ARG A 152 -10.37 -5.88 -0.16
C ARG A 152 -8.88 -5.71 0.10
N VAL A 153 -8.20 -6.79 0.53
CA VAL A 153 -6.73 -6.78 0.70
C VAL A 153 -6.04 -6.49 -0.63
N TYR A 154 -6.45 -7.15 -1.72
CA TYR A 154 -5.91 -6.90 -3.05
C TYR A 154 -6.09 -5.44 -3.48
N GLY A 155 -7.31 -4.90 -3.36
CA GLY A 155 -7.60 -3.53 -3.74
C GLY A 155 -6.75 -2.52 -2.97
N GLN A 156 -6.65 -2.68 -1.66
CA GLN A 156 -5.84 -1.81 -0.81
C GLN A 156 -4.34 -1.90 -1.12
N ALA A 157 -3.82 -3.11 -1.30
CA ALA A 157 -2.41 -3.33 -1.62
C ALA A 157 -2.06 -2.76 -3.00
N MET A 158 -2.84 -3.09 -4.04
CA MET A 158 -2.62 -2.61 -5.40
C MET A 158 -2.77 -1.09 -5.52
N SER A 159 -3.75 -0.49 -4.84
CA SER A 159 -3.91 0.96 -4.80
C SER A 159 -2.67 1.66 -4.20
N ARG A 160 -2.10 1.11 -3.13
CA ARG A 160 -0.88 1.64 -2.51
C ARG A 160 0.34 1.50 -3.41
N ILE A 161 0.49 0.36 -4.08
CA ILE A 161 1.58 0.12 -5.03
C ILE A 161 1.49 1.13 -6.17
N ALA A 162 0.32 1.25 -6.81
CA ALA A 162 0.12 2.17 -7.92
C ALA A 162 0.34 3.64 -7.53
N ASP A 163 -0.14 4.08 -6.35
CA ASP A 163 0.12 5.45 -5.85
C ASP A 163 1.64 5.67 -5.63
N ALA A 164 2.34 4.68 -5.08
CA ALA A 164 3.79 4.76 -4.88
C ALA A 164 4.55 4.83 -6.21
N GLU A 165 4.22 3.99 -7.19
CA GLU A 165 4.83 4.01 -8.52
C GLU A 165 4.66 5.38 -9.18
N VAL A 166 3.44 5.92 -9.16
CA VAL A 166 3.12 7.25 -9.73
C VAL A 166 3.92 8.35 -9.03
N ARG A 167 3.97 8.36 -7.69
CA ARG A 167 4.68 9.39 -6.91
C ARG A 167 6.19 9.31 -7.07
N LEU A 168 6.76 8.10 -7.04
CA LEU A 168 8.21 7.92 -7.22
C LEU A 168 8.65 8.33 -8.62
N PHE A 169 7.88 7.97 -9.66
CA PHE A 169 8.16 8.43 -11.02
C PHE A 169 8.08 9.96 -11.12
N HIS A 170 7.10 10.58 -10.47
CA HIS A 170 7.00 12.04 -10.41
C HIS A 170 8.22 12.68 -9.75
N LEU A 171 8.60 12.20 -8.56
CA LEU A 171 9.69 12.79 -7.76
C LEU A 171 11.07 12.56 -8.38
N TYR A 172 11.33 11.35 -8.90
CA TYR A 172 12.68 10.96 -9.34
C TYR A 172 12.91 11.07 -10.85
N VAL A 173 11.87 11.27 -11.64
CA VAL A 173 11.98 11.44 -13.10
C VAL A 173 11.47 12.81 -13.53
N HIS A 174 10.23 13.15 -13.23
CA HIS A 174 9.60 14.38 -13.72
C HIS A 174 10.19 15.65 -13.08
N GLU A 175 10.28 15.71 -11.76
CA GLU A 175 10.81 16.91 -11.08
C GLU A 175 12.29 17.22 -11.44
N PRO A 176 13.21 16.27 -11.52
CA PRO A 176 14.57 16.54 -11.98
C PRO A 176 14.61 17.13 -13.39
N LEU A 177 13.83 16.56 -14.35
CA LEU A 177 13.77 17.09 -15.71
C LEU A 177 13.20 18.53 -15.75
N MET A 178 12.25 18.87 -14.88
CA MET A 178 11.76 20.25 -14.74
C MET A 178 12.84 21.18 -14.18
N ARG A 179 13.57 20.74 -13.16
CA ARG A 179 14.67 21.54 -12.56
C ARG A 179 15.80 21.81 -13.57
N ASP A 180 16.09 20.85 -14.42
CA ASP A 180 17.09 20.98 -15.48
C ASP A 180 16.62 21.84 -16.65
N GLY A 181 15.35 22.29 -16.63
CA GLY A 181 14.78 23.16 -17.65
C GLY A 181 14.54 22.47 -18.99
N VAL A 182 14.35 21.15 -19.00
CA VAL A 182 14.06 20.37 -20.21
C VAL A 182 12.72 20.86 -20.79
N PRO A 183 12.64 21.16 -22.13
CA PRO A 183 11.40 21.58 -22.75
C PRO A 183 10.29 20.55 -22.59
N GLY A 184 9.04 21.00 -22.33
CA GLY A 184 7.93 20.11 -21.97
C GLY A 184 7.66 18.96 -22.94
N LEU A 185 7.85 19.16 -24.26
CA LEU A 185 7.69 18.08 -25.24
C LEU A 185 8.83 17.06 -25.15
N GLU A 186 10.08 17.53 -25.06
CA GLU A 186 11.26 16.65 -24.92
C GLU A 186 11.19 15.87 -23.62
N MET A 187 10.78 16.53 -22.53
CA MET A 187 10.51 15.88 -21.23
C MET A 187 9.46 14.77 -21.35
N ALA A 188 8.35 15.02 -22.04
CA ALA A 188 7.31 14.03 -22.27
C ALA A 188 7.83 12.82 -23.05
N GLU A 189 8.66 13.03 -24.07
CA GLU A 189 9.28 11.97 -24.87
C GLU A 189 10.27 11.12 -24.04
N GLN A 190 11.09 11.76 -23.20
CA GLN A 190 12.01 11.06 -22.30
C GLN A 190 11.25 10.21 -21.27
N MET A 191 10.22 10.79 -20.65
CA MET A 191 9.38 10.10 -19.67
C MET A 191 8.59 8.94 -20.32
N GLU A 192 8.05 9.14 -21.52
CA GLU A 192 7.34 8.10 -22.29
C GLU A 192 8.29 6.94 -22.60
N THR A 193 9.51 7.21 -23.02
CA THR A 193 10.51 6.18 -23.33
C THR A 193 10.84 5.36 -22.08
N LEU A 194 11.16 6.02 -20.98
CA LEU A 194 11.48 5.35 -19.71
C LEU A 194 10.29 4.53 -19.18
N ALA A 195 9.10 5.10 -19.19
CA ALA A 195 7.91 4.40 -18.71
C ALA A 195 7.55 3.19 -19.60
N ARG A 196 7.75 3.29 -20.92
CA ARG A 196 7.55 2.16 -21.85
C ARG A 196 8.50 1.00 -21.54
N ASP A 197 9.71 1.29 -21.10
CA ASP A 197 10.70 0.27 -20.73
C ASP A 197 10.42 -0.33 -19.34
N LEU A 198 9.95 0.47 -18.38
CA LEU A 198 9.76 0.06 -16.99
C LEU A 198 8.40 -0.59 -16.71
N LEU A 199 7.30 -0.05 -17.25
CA LEU A 199 5.94 -0.55 -16.95
C LEU A 199 5.74 -2.05 -17.23
N PRO A 200 6.28 -2.63 -18.34
CA PRO A 200 6.15 -4.06 -18.58
C PRO A 200 6.87 -4.95 -17.54
N LEU A 201 7.83 -4.38 -16.79
CA LEU A 201 8.59 -5.12 -15.77
C LEU A 201 7.85 -5.19 -14.43
N ALA A 202 6.94 -4.28 -14.16
CA ALA A 202 6.21 -4.23 -12.89
C ALA A 202 5.40 -5.50 -12.62
N SER A 203 4.59 -5.95 -13.60
CA SER A 203 3.74 -7.13 -13.43
C SER A 203 4.53 -8.42 -13.15
N PRO A 204 5.58 -8.79 -13.91
CA PRO A 204 6.34 -10.00 -13.61
C PRO A 204 7.11 -9.91 -12.28
N ILE A 205 7.54 -8.72 -11.85
CA ILE A 205 8.16 -8.52 -10.54
C ILE A 205 7.13 -8.76 -9.43
N MET A 206 5.94 -8.15 -9.53
CA MET A 206 4.86 -8.34 -8.56
C MET A 206 4.43 -9.81 -8.47
N ASP A 207 4.26 -10.50 -9.62
CA ASP A 207 3.92 -11.92 -9.63
C ASP A 207 4.99 -12.76 -8.92
N HIS A 208 6.27 -12.53 -9.23
CA HIS A 208 7.37 -13.22 -8.56
C HIS A 208 7.39 -12.99 -7.05
N LEU A 209 7.25 -11.75 -6.60
CA LEU A 209 7.20 -11.42 -5.17
C LEU A 209 6.00 -12.07 -4.49
N HIS A 210 4.82 -12.03 -5.12
CA HIS A 210 3.62 -12.67 -4.60
C HIS A 210 3.83 -14.19 -4.43
N GLN A 211 4.36 -14.89 -5.42
CA GLN A 211 4.67 -16.31 -5.35
C GLN A 211 5.66 -16.64 -4.22
N ARG A 212 6.69 -15.82 -4.04
CA ARG A 212 7.67 -15.97 -2.96
C ARG A 212 7.03 -15.83 -1.58
N PHE A 213 6.20 -14.80 -1.39
CA PHE A 213 5.48 -14.61 -0.13
C PHE A 213 4.47 -15.72 0.14
N LEU A 214 3.75 -16.20 -0.88
CA LEU A 214 2.84 -17.34 -0.72
C LEU A 214 3.58 -18.59 -0.24
N GLN A 215 4.72 -18.92 -0.86
CA GLN A 215 5.54 -20.07 -0.43
C GLN A 215 6.00 -19.93 1.02
N HIS A 216 6.46 -18.74 1.40
CA HIS A 216 6.90 -18.45 2.76
C HIS A 216 5.77 -18.64 3.77
N TYR A 217 4.62 -18.01 3.56
CA TYR A 217 3.50 -18.07 4.51
C TYR A 217 2.82 -19.45 4.56
N VAL A 218 2.75 -20.19 3.46
CA VAL A 218 2.26 -21.58 3.47
C VAL A 218 3.20 -22.45 4.31
N GLY A 219 4.51 -22.24 4.20
CA GLY A 219 5.48 -22.96 5.04
C GLY A 219 5.32 -22.66 6.53
N GLN A 220 5.14 -21.40 6.90
CA GLN A 220 4.89 -20.99 8.29
C GLN A 220 3.58 -21.55 8.85
N ASP A 221 2.49 -21.46 8.08
CA ASP A 221 1.17 -21.93 8.50
C ASP A 221 1.16 -23.46 8.72
N MET A 222 1.87 -24.21 7.87
CA MET A 222 2.02 -25.66 8.03
C MET A 222 2.72 -26.05 9.33
N VAL A 223 3.77 -25.33 9.72
CA VAL A 223 4.49 -25.58 10.99
C VAL A 223 3.57 -25.23 12.16
N GLY A 224 2.92 -24.07 12.13
CA GLY A 224 2.00 -23.63 13.17
C GLY A 224 0.85 -24.61 13.44
N HIS A 225 0.28 -25.23 12.40
CA HIS A 225 -0.78 -26.24 12.56
C HIS A 225 -0.30 -27.55 13.23
N MET A 226 0.99 -27.86 13.19
CA MET A 226 1.54 -29.01 13.88
C MET A 226 1.76 -28.78 15.37
N GLU A 227 1.91 -27.52 15.78
CA GLU A 227 2.26 -27.12 17.16
C GLU A 227 1.05 -26.74 18.00
N VAL A 228 -0.07 -26.37 17.37
CA VAL A 228 -1.30 -25.95 18.07
C VAL A 228 -2.23 -27.15 18.23
N GLU A 229 -2.50 -27.56 19.49
CA GLU A 229 -3.66 -28.42 19.81
C GLU A 229 -4.94 -27.62 19.47
N LEU A 230 -5.66 -28.08 18.44
CA LEU A 230 -6.93 -27.49 18.00
C LEU A 230 -7.97 -27.60 19.13
N ASP A 231 -8.23 -26.49 19.81
CA ASP A 231 -9.37 -26.37 20.68
C ASP A 231 -10.63 -26.21 19.81
N GLU A 232 -11.49 -27.26 19.75
CA GLU A 232 -12.63 -27.41 18.83
C GLU A 232 -13.70 -26.28 18.87
N LYS A 233 -13.46 -25.22 19.61
CA LYS A 233 -14.46 -24.15 19.89
C LYS A 233 -14.06 -22.73 19.49
N GLU A 234 -12.97 -22.53 18.77
CA GLU A 234 -12.62 -21.17 18.37
C GLU A 234 -13.45 -20.70 17.17
N ASP A 235 -14.09 -19.52 17.31
CA ASP A 235 -14.79 -18.83 16.23
C ASP A 235 -13.84 -18.63 15.03
N LEU A 236 -14.31 -18.87 13.82
CA LEU A 236 -13.59 -18.64 12.57
C LEU A 236 -12.96 -17.24 12.51
N GLY A 237 -11.63 -17.20 12.39
CA GLY A 237 -10.85 -15.97 12.31
C GLY A 237 -10.29 -15.47 13.64
N ARG A 238 -10.52 -16.18 14.76
CA ARG A 238 -9.81 -15.91 16.02
C ARG A 238 -8.55 -16.76 16.09
N VAL A 239 -7.44 -16.11 16.38
CA VAL A 239 -6.14 -16.77 16.51
C VAL A 239 -5.46 -16.31 17.78
N ARG A 240 -4.78 -17.23 18.46
CA ARG A 240 -3.97 -16.92 19.64
C ARG A 240 -2.54 -16.65 19.19
N VAL A 241 -2.04 -15.47 19.47
CA VAL A 241 -0.72 -15.01 18.99
C VAL A 241 -0.04 -14.12 20.03
N ALA A 242 1.27 -14.08 19.96
CA ALA A 242 2.07 -13.04 20.58
C ALA A 242 2.07 -11.80 19.68
N ILE A 243 1.85 -10.63 20.29
CA ILE A 243 1.81 -9.34 19.63
C ILE A 243 2.87 -8.46 20.26
N ALA A 244 3.77 -7.93 19.48
CA ALA A 244 4.70 -6.92 19.93
C ALA A 244 4.49 -5.60 19.17
N PHE A 245 4.62 -4.50 19.91
CA PHE A 245 4.82 -3.18 19.33
C PHE A 245 6.23 -2.72 19.71
N ALA A 246 7.00 -2.32 18.70
CA ALA A 246 8.32 -1.73 18.86
C ALA A 246 8.27 -0.29 18.35
N ASP A 247 8.70 0.68 19.14
CA ASP A 247 8.55 2.11 18.90
C ASP A 247 9.79 2.88 19.33
N LEU A 248 10.20 3.92 18.62
CA LEU A 248 11.37 4.74 18.96
C LEU A 248 11.04 5.77 20.04
N ALA A 249 11.59 5.59 21.24
CA ALA A 249 11.28 6.44 22.38
C ALA A 249 11.69 7.91 22.18
N GLY A 250 10.70 8.80 22.11
CA GLY A 250 10.93 10.24 21.94
C GLY A 250 11.22 10.65 20.50
N TYR A 251 10.80 9.87 19.53
CA TYR A 251 10.99 10.13 18.09
C TYR A 251 10.49 11.52 17.65
N THR A 252 9.32 11.96 18.09
CA THR A 252 8.80 13.30 17.75
C THR A 252 9.78 14.41 18.13
N ARG A 253 10.37 14.33 19.33
CA ARG A 253 11.39 15.28 19.76
C ARG A 253 12.67 15.15 18.95
N PHE A 254 13.08 13.93 18.63
CA PHE A 254 14.24 13.69 17.77
C PHE A 254 14.06 14.30 16.38
N THR A 255 12.86 14.21 15.79
CA THR A 255 12.55 14.85 14.50
C THR A 255 12.70 16.37 14.56
N GLU A 256 12.26 17.01 15.66
CA GLU A 256 12.42 18.47 15.87
C GLU A 256 13.91 18.86 16.01
N GLU A 257 14.73 18.02 16.64
CA GLU A 257 16.15 18.28 16.89
C GLU A 257 17.06 17.97 15.69
N ALA A 258 16.82 16.83 15.01
CA ALA A 258 17.68 16.32 13.93
C ALA A 258 17.22 16.68 12.52
N GLY A 259 15.93 17.08 12.36
CA GLY A 259 15.30 17.32 11.07
C GLY A 259 14.63 16.09 10.46
N GLU A 260 13.73 16.32 9.50
CA GLU A 260 12.87 15.28 8.92
C GLU A 260 13.66 14.20 8.16
N GLU A 261 14.71 14.58 7.43
CA GLU A 261 15.51 13.67 6.62
C GLU A 261 16.28 12.66 7.47
N GLU A 262 16.97 13.13 8.53
CA GLU A 262 17.69 12.24 9.45
C GLU A 262 16.72 11.38 10.27
N ALA A 263 15.59 11.94 10.68
CA ALA A 263 14.56 11.21 11.37
C ALA A 263 14.00 10.07 10.50
N PHE A 264 13.72 10.34 9.22
CA PHE A 264 13.26 9.33 8.27
C PHE A 264 14.30 8.22 8.08
N SER A 265 15.56 8.58 7.83
CA SER A 265 16.66 7.60 7.69
C SER A 265 16.83 6.75 8.96
N THR A 266 16.59 7.32 10.14
CA THR A 266 16.67 6.59 11.41
C THR A 266 15.52 5.55 11.52
N VAL A 267 14.30 5.91 11.12
CA VAL A 267 13.18 4.96 11.06
C VAL A 267 13.45 3.84 10.08
N GLU A 268 13.98 4.14 8.89
CA GLU A 268 14.35 3.10 7.92
C GLU A 268 15.38 2.12 8.48
N ARG A 269 16.45 2.62 9.11
CA ARG A 269 17.46 1.76 9.75
C ARG A 269 16.85 0.90 10.87
N PHE A 270 15.96 1.49 11.68
CA PHE A 270 15.27 0.76 12.73
C PHE A 270 14.37 -0.35 12.18
N ILE A 271 13.54 -0.05 11.18
CA ILE A 271 12.66 -1.05 10.55
C ILE A 271 13.49 -2.18 9.91
N ASN A 272 14.56 -1.84 9.20
CA ASN A 272 15.46 -2.83 8.61
C ASN A 272 16.10 -3.71 9.68
N ALA A 273 16.60 -3.13 10.78
CA ALA A 273 17.16 -3.89 11.88
C ALA A 273 16.13 -4.84 12.53
N VAL A 274 14.87 -4.40 12.66
CA VAL A 274 13.76 -5.26 13.11
C VAL A 274 13.58 -6.42 12.15
N VAL A 275 13.39 -6.16 10.85
CA VAL A 275 13.14 -7.19 9.84
C VAL A 275 14.28 -8.19 9.73
N ASP A 276 15.53 -7.73 9.77
CA ASP A 276 16.72 -8.56 9.62
C ASP A 276 16.95 -9.50 10.80
N THR A 277 16.36 -9.23 11.96
CA THR A 277 16.61 -9.97 13.19
C THR A 277 15.41 -10.76 13.70
N LEU A 278 14.23 -10.61 13.06
CA LEU A 278 13.00 -11.30 13.49
C LEU A 278 13.17 -12.84 13.47
N PRO A 279 12.57 -13.55 14.45
CA PRO A 279 12.43 -15.01 14.37
C PRO A 279 11.67 -15.45 13.11
N GLU A 280 11.90 -16.66 12.67
CA GLU A 280 11.32 -17.20 11.43
C GLU A 280 9.78 -17.21 11.44
N ASP A 281 9.16 -17.47 12.60
CA ASP A 281 7.70 -17.49 12.77
C ASP A 281 7.09 -16.08 13.00
N ALA A 282 7.93 -15.08 13.28
CA ALA A 282 7.47 -13.71 13.49
C ALA A 282 7.39 -12.92 12.19
N ARG A 283 6.44 -11.99 12.13
CA ARG A 283 6.27 -11.12 10.96
C ARG A 283 5.92 -9.69 11.34
N VAL A 284 6.35 -8.76 10.51
CA VAL A 284 5.86 -7.38 10.52
C VAL A 284 4.45 -7.37 9.92
N VAL A 285 3.48 -6.93 10.71
CA VAL A 285 2.10 -6.74 10.25
C VAL A 285 1.94 -5.41 9.54
N LYS A 286 2.44 -4.34 10.17
CA LYS A 286 2.40 -2.97 9.64
C LYS A 286 3.37 -2.05 10.39
N THR A 287 3.68 -0.94 9.75
CA THR A 287 4.42 0.19 10.32
C THR A 287 3.51 1.40 10.43
N ILE A 288 3.59 2.15 11.51
CA ILE A 288 2.78 3.35 11.79
C ILE A 288 3.74 4.46 12.25
N GLY A 289 4.30 5.21 11.31
CA GLY A 289 5.39 6.15 11.62
C GLY A 289 6.65 5.40 12.06
N ASP A 290 7.07 5.65 13.28
CA ASP A 290 8.21 4.99 13.94
C ASP A 290 7.82 3.74 14.74
N GLU A 291 6.54 3.37 14.77
CA GLU A 291 6.05 2.17 15.44
C GLU A 291 5.90 0.99 14.47
N VAL A 292 6.36 -0.19 14.88
CA VAL A 292 6.25 -1.45 14.14
C VAL A 292 5.38 -2.43 14.92
N MET A 293 4.32 -2.95 14.31
CA MET A 293 3.50 -4.02 14.87
C MET A 293 4.00 -5.37 14.35
N LEU A 294 4.29 -6.26 15.27
CA LEU A 294 4.80 -7.61 15.04
C LEU A 294 3.84 -8.64 15.59
N VAL A 295 3.79 -9.81 14.96
CA VAL A 295 3.02 -10.96 15.43
C VAL A 295 3.84 -12.23 15.23
N ALA A 296 3.79 -13.14 16.21
CA ALA A 296 4.37 -14.47 16.15
C ALA A 296 3.43 -15.51 16.79
N GLN A 297 3.56 -16.76 16.41
CA GLN A 297 2.87 -17.86 17.09
C GLN A 297 3.61 -18.24 18.37
N ASP A 298 4.94 -18.32 18.32
CA ASP A 298 5.80 -18.58 19.46
C ASP A 298 6.03 -17.30 20.29
N VAL A 299 5.37 -17.26 21.46
CA VAL A 299 5.50 -16.12 22.40
C VAL A 299 6.90 -16.04 23.01
N GLN A 300 7.56 -17.19 23.21
CA GLN A 300 8.91 -17.21 23.75
C GLN A 300 9.89 -16.63 22.73
N ALA A 301 9.89 -17.14 21.49
CA ALA A 301 10.77 -16.66 20.45
C ALA A 301 10.64 -15.14 20.20
N LEU A 302 9.40 -14.60 20.21
CA LEU A 302 9.17 -13.16 20.06
C LEU A 302 9.67 -12.35 21.27
N THR A 303 9.52 -12.89 22.50
CA THR A 303 10.00 -12.20 23.71
C THR A 303 11.52 -12.24 23.79
N ASP A 304 12.12 -13.39 23.46
CA ASP A 304 13.57 -13.56 23.35
C ASP A 304 14.17 -12.58 22.35
N TRP A 305 13.56 -12.49 21.19
CA TRP A 305 13.95 -11.50 20.18
C TRP A 305 13.85 -10.07 20.74
N ALA A 306 12.74 -9.72 21.37
CA ALA A 306 12.52 -8.36 21.88
C ALA A 306 13.63 -7.92 22.86
N VAL A 307 13.99 -8.82 23.79
CA VAL A 307 15.03 -8.56 24.78
C VAL A 307 16.43 -8.53 24.14
N GLY A 308 16.71 -9.49 23.24
CA GLY A 308 17.96 -9.53 22.48
C GLY A 308 18.15 -8.30 21.59
N PHE A 309 17.09 -7.89 20.88
CA PHE A 309 17.07 -6.69 20.04
C PHE A 309 17.42 -5.43 20.84
N GLN A 310 16.78 -5.23 21.99
CA GLN A 310 17.10 -4.11 22.89
C GLN A 310 18.57 -4.08 23.33
N ARG A 311 19.14 -5.26 23.59
CA ARG A 311 20.55 -5.35 24.01
C ARG A 311 21.52 -5.04 22.88
N LEU A 312 21.18 -5.39 21.67
CA LEU A 312 22.04 -5.23 20.48
C LEU A 312 21.89 -3.86 19.81
N TYR A 313 20.68 -3.27 19.85
CA TYR A 313 20.41 -1.98 19.24
C TYR A 313 21.11 -0.84 20.00
N ARG A 314 21.94 -0.07 19.31
CA ARG A 314 22.79 0.98 19.91
C ARG A 314 22.51 2.39 19.39
N GLU A 315 21.67 2.51 18.39
CA GLU A 315 21.33 3.81 17.80
C GLU A 315 20.32 4.57 18.67
N ARG A 316 20.25 5.88 18.49
CA ARG A 316 19.26 6.72 19.16
C ARG A 316 18.33 7.34 18.10
N PRO A 317 17.05 7.48 18.44
CA PRO A 317 16.34 7.14 19.69
C PRO A 317 16.34 5.63 19.98
N MET A 318 16.49 5.26 21.26
CA MET A 318 16.41 3.86 21.69
C MET A 318 15.00 3.32 21.49
N PRO A 319 14.81 2.12 20.94
CA PRO A 319 13.50 1.50 20.85
C PRO A 319 12.96 1.16 22.25
N ARG A 320 11.65 1.06 22.33
CA ARG A 320 10.89 0.47 23.46
C ARG A 320 9.97 -0.59 22.87
N ILE A 321 9.80 -1.68 23.57
CA ILE A 321 9.00 -2.80 23.08
C ILE A 321 7.98 -3.21 24.14
N GLY A 322 6.74 -3.45 23.68
CA GLY A 322 5.68 -4.02 24.50
C GLY A 322 5.22 -5.33 23.90
N VAL A 323 5.16 -6.41 24.68
CA VAL A 323 4.71 -7.73 24.23
C VAL A 323 3.47 -8.17 25.00
N HIS A 324 2.51 -8.72 24.30
CA HIS A 324 1.29 -9.30 24.85
C HIS A 324 0.97 -10.63 24.14
N TYR A 325 0.37 -11.57 24.86
CA TYR A 325 -0.07 -12.86 24.30
C TYR A 325 -1.56 -13.04 24.54
N GLY A 326 -2.33 -13.24 23.45
CA GLY A 326 -3.78 -13.32 23.58
C GLY A 326 -4.49 -13.72 22.30
N VAL A 327 -5.83 -13.85 22.38
CA VAL A 327 -6.70 -14.22 21.24
C VAL A 327 -7.18 -12.94 20.53
N VAL A 328 -6.86 -12.83 19.26
CA VAL A 328 -7.21 -11.70 18.40
C VAL A 328 -8.07 -12.12 17.22
N LEU A 329 -8.76 -11.17 16.61
CA LEU A 329 -9.47 -11.39 15.36
C LEU A 329 -8.53 -11.08 14.18
N TYR A 330 -8.26 -12.08 13.35
CA TYR A 330 -7.59 -11.89 12.06
C TYR A 330 -8.64 -11.62 10.98
N ARG A 331 -8.54 -10.48 10.33
CA ARG A 331 -9.47 -10.08 9.27
C ARG A 331 -8.83 -9.09 8.30
N ASP A 332 -9.16 -9.21 7.01
CA ASP A 332 -8.70 -8.29 5.96
C ASP A 332 -7.15 -8.11 5.97
N GLY A 333 -6.40 -9.17 6.28
CA GLY A 333 -4.93 -9.14 6.33
C GLY A 333 -4.33 -8.46 7.58
N ASP A 334 -5.16 -8.10 8.58
CA ASP A 334 -4.71 -7.41 9.78
C ASP A 334 -5.29 -8.07 11.06
N TYR A 335 -4.79 -7.66 12.21
CA TYR A 335 -5.21 -8.14 13.52
C TYR A 335 -6.00 -7.07 14.27
N PHE A 336 -7.12 -7.47 14.84
CA PHE A 336 -8.05 -6.57 15.53
C PHE A 336 -8.46 -7.10 16.89
N GLY A 337 -8.85 -6.20 17.77
CA GLY A 337 -9.46 -6.54 19.03
C GLY A 337 -8.84 -5.84 20.22
N ARG A 338 -9.39 -6.18 21.40
CA ARG A 338 -8.98 -5.60 22.68
C ARG A 338 -7.51 -5.91 23.00
N GLU A 339 -7.05 -7.11 22.62
CA GLU A 339 -5.69 -7.59 22.92
C GLU A 339 -4.63 -6.84 22.08
N VAL A 340 -4.94 -6.51 20.80
CA VAL A 340 -4.08 -5.62 19.99
C VAL A 340 -3.96 -4.24 20.64
N ASN A 341 -5.10 -3.69 21.09
CA ASN A 341 -5.09 -2.41 21.79
C ASN A 341 -4.31 -2.49 23.12
N LEU A 342 -4.37 -3.63 23.82
CA LEU A 342 -3.60 -3.83 25.03
C LEU A 342 -2.10 -3.80 24.75
N ALA A 343 -1.62 -4.56 23.77
CA ALA A 343 -0.22 -4.55 23.35
C ALA A 343 0.29 -3.14 23.01
N SER A 344 -0.50 -2.36 22.27
CA SER A 344 -0.18 -0.95 21.96
C SER A 344 -0.15 -0.05 23.21
N ARG A 345 -0.89 -0.34 24.28
CA ARG A 345 -0.81 0.40 25.53
C ARG A 345 0.36 -0.05 26.39
N VAL A 346 0.78 -1.30 26.27
CA VAL A 346 1.95 -1.84 26.98
C VAL A 346 3.22 -1.17 26.48
N VAL A 347 3.45 -1.05 25.17
CA VAL A 347 4.63 -0.37 24.62
C VAL A 347 4.70 1.10 25.08
N ALA A 348 3.57 1.79 25.19
CA ALA A 348 3.53 3.17 25.65
C ALA A 348 3.99 3.35 27.12
N ARG A 349 4.08 2.28 27.91
CA ARG A 349 4.59 2.28 29.29
C ARG A 349 6.10 2.04 29.36
N ALA A 350 6.66 1.45 28.33
CA ALA A 350 8.10 1.20 28.24
C ALA A 350 8.87 2.50 28.00
N ARG A 351 10.06 2.60 28.58
CA ARG A 351 11.07 3.61 28.26
C ARG A 351 11.98 3.11 27.16
N GLY A 352 12.72 4.01 26.53
CA GLY A 352 13.77 3.61 25.58
C GLY A 352 14.75 2.63 26.23
N GLY A 353 14.96 1.49 25.58
CA GLY A 353 15.79 0.40 26.09
C GLY A 353 15.03 -0.63 26.95
N GLU A 354 13.71 -0.50 27.15
CA GLU A 354 12.93 -1.43 27.97
C GLU A 354 12.04 -2.34 27.11
N VAL A 355 11.88 -3.58 27.56
CA VAL A 355 10.85 -4.52 27.08
C VAL A 355 9.85 -4.74 28.22
N ILE A 356 8.59 -4.39 27.99
CA ILE A 356 7.50 -4.62 28.94
C ILE A 356 6.56 -5.69 28.39
N VAL A 357 6.19 -6.64 29.24
CA VAL A 357 5.31 -7.75 28.90
C VAL A 357 4.11 -7.79 29.84
N THR A 358 3.02 -8.39 29.39
CA THR A 358 1.86 -8.68 30.23
C THR A 358 2.05 -10.00 30.99
N ASP A 359 1.24 -10.20 32.02
CA ASP A 359 1.13 -11.46 32.76
C ASP A 359 0.89 -12.69 31.87
N SER A 360 0.06 -12.54 30.84
CA SER A 360 -0.22 -13.64 29.88
C SER A 360 1.03 -14.13 29.12
N VAL A 361 2.00 -13.25 28.86
CA VAL A 361 3.29 -13.64 28.26
C VAL A 361 4.10 -14.46 29.26
N MET A 362 4.18 -13.99 30.48
CA MET A 362 4.92 -14.65 31.56
C MET A 362 4.35 -16.05 31.88
N GLU A 363 3.02 -16.16 31.93
CA GLU A 363 2.32 -17.43 32.14
C GLU A 363 2.56 -18.43 31.00
N ALA A 364 2.62 -17.96 29.76
CA ALA A 364 2.83 -18.79 28.57
C ALA A 364 4.27 -19.31 28.48
N ILE A 365 5.27 -18.50 28.83
CA ILE A 365 6.69 -18.87 28.78
C ILE A 365 7.09 -19.83 29.91
N LYS A 366 6.39 -19.81 31.05
CA LYS A 366 6.59 -20.65 32.25
C LYS A 366 8.01 -20.66 32.82
N THR A 367 9.01 -21.05 32.03
CA THR A 367 10.44 -21.08 32.43
C THR A 367 11.30 -20.71 31.23
N SER A 368 12.28 -19.86 31.46
CA SER A 368 13.32 -19.51 30.47
C SER A 368 14.68 -19.55 31.19
N ASP A 369 15.70 -20.11 30.52
CA ASP A 369 17.05 -20.25 31.10
C ASP A 369 17.83 -18.93 31.06
N TRP A 370 17.32 -17.91 30.36
CA TRP A 370 18.04 -16.66 30.15
C TRP A 370 17.18 -15.38 30.24
N LEU A 371 15.84 -15.52 30.31
CA LEU A 371 14.92 -14.39 30.56
C LEU A 371 14.55 -14.32 32.03
N ARG A 372 14.69 -13.12 32.58
CA ARG A 372 14.17 -12.76 33.90
C ARG A 372 13.03 -11.76 33.74
N PHE A 373 11.96 -11.98 34.50
CA PHE A 373 10.81 -11.07 34.56
C PHE A 373 10.80 -10.35 35.91
N GLU A 374 10.93 -9.01 35.86
CA GLU A 374 10.83 -8.15 37.02
C GLU A 374 9.42 -7.56 37.09
N GLU A 375 8.70 -7.81 38.19
CA GLU A 375 7.35 -7.27 38.37
C GLU A 375 7.36 -5.75 38.43
N ILE A 376 6.54 -5.10 37.60
CA ILE A 376 6.22 -3.68 37.68
C ILE A 376 4.98 -3.48 38.55
N GLY A 377 4.10 -4.50 38.58
CA GLY A 377 2.85 -4.52 39.34
C GLY A 377 1.65 -4.11 38.47
N GLU A 378 0.56 -3.81 39.12
CA GLU A 378 -0.73 -3.42 38.53
C GLU A 378 -0.68 -2.01 37.95
N VAL A 379 -0.88 -1.89 36.66
CA VAL A 379 -0.80 -0.61 35.91
C VAL A 379 -2.13 -0.28 35.27
N LYS A 380 -2.66 0.91 35.56
CA LYS A 380 -3.85 1.41 34.85
C LYS A 380 -3.47 1.88 33.45
N LEU A 381 -3.99 1.21 32.42
CA LEU A 381 -3.78 1.54 31.01
C LEU A 381 -4.96 2.33 30.47
N LYS A 382 -4.69 3.27 29.57
CA LYS A 382 -5.73 4.11 28.95
C LYS A 382 -6.70 3.24 28.12
N GLY A 383 -8.00 3.32 28.44
CA GLY A 383 -9.05 2.56 27.74
C GLY A 383 -9.30 1.17 28.34
N PHE A 384 -8.69 0.84 29.46
CA PHE A 384 -8.95 -0.37 30.25
C PHE A 384 -9.44 0.02 31.64
N ASP A 385 -10.58 -0.55 32.04
CA ASP A 385 -11.20 -0.25 33.34
C ASP A 385 -10.40 -0.88 34.49
N GLU A 386 -9.93 -2.10 34.27
CA GLU A 386 -9.13 -2.87 35.22
C GLU A 386 -7.63 -2.63 35.00
N PRO A 387 -6.84 -2.46 36.06
CA PRO A 387 -5.39 -2.48 35.98
C PRO A 387 -4.90 -3.78 35.34
N LYS A 388 -3.72 -3.74 34.76
CA LYS A 388 -3.06 -4.89 34.14
C LYS A 388 -1.72 -5.13 34.81
N ALA A 389 -1.46 -6.38 35.18
CA ALA A 389 -0.17 -6.78 35.70
C ALA A 389 0.87 -6.75 34.58
N LEU A 390 1.94 -6.01 34.80
CA LEU A 390 3.03 -5.83 33.83
C LEU A 390 4.36 -6.23 34.47
N CYS A 391 5.23 -6.78 33.64
CA CYS A 391 6.59 -7.13 34.00
C CYS A 391 7.57 -6.53 32.99
N ARG A 392 8.80 -6.25 33.48
CA ARG A 392 9.93 -5.96 32.59
C ARG A 392 10.64 -7.27 32.28
N ALA A 393 10.80 -7.56 31.00
CA ALA A 393 11.61 -8.69 30.54
C ALA A 393 13.05 -8.22 30.29
N GLN A 394 14.03 -8.95 30.79
CA GLN A 394 15.46 -8.66 30.67
C GLN A 394 16.26 -9.95 30.63
N ILE A 395 17.53 -9.88 30.23
CA ILE A 395 18.43 -11.02 30.29
C ILE A 395 18.80 -11.29 31.76
N ASP A 396 18.82 -12.55 32.11
CA ASP A 396 19.40 -12.99 33.38
C ASP A 396 20.92 -12.96 33.22
N ASP A 397 21.57 -11.98 33.85
CA ASP A 397 23.03 -11.78 33.77
C ASP A 397 23.78 -12.55 34.87
N ASP A 398 23.16 -13.51 35.56
CA ASP A 398 23.79 -14.33 36.66
C ASP A 398 24.59 -15.54 36.14
#